data_a67c6710f9942ed3b066537179ae6265
#
_entry.id   a67c6710f9942ed3b066537179ae6265
#
_cell.length_a   1.000
_cell.length_b   1.000
_cell.length_c   1.000
_cell.angle_alpha   90.00
_cell.angle_beta   90.00
_cell.angle_gamma   90.00
#
_symmetry.space_group_name_H-M   'P 1'
#
loop_
_entity.id
_entity.type
_entity.pdbx_description
1 polymer ?
#
loop_
_entity_poly.entity_id
_entity_poly.type
_entity_poly.pdbx_seq_one_letter_code
_entity_poly.pdbx_strand_id
1 'polypeptide(L)'
;MNDIADAIPKTSATVEAIYRTYEEKRKAEKPRAYLGASIIGHHCDRYLWFQFRGACAPTFTGRMLRLFETGNMEEKRIIRELKEIGVQVEGESPQIAIEAIGGHFRGHLDGMGLGIPEAPKTWHVLEFKTHNSKSFAKLEKEGVQKSNPMHYAQMQVYMGCTQTTRALYVAINKDTDDIYTERVRYDADEFARLMRRAQDIISAITPPPRCTNRPDDFRCRFCDASEICWPAKGTVPLPFQSCRTCCHATPETGEDMAGQWTCAKNFPMEQGETCKAHLLIPDLIPWAEVIDAGADWIMFRNHDGGEEWVHGAKGKSTADLIKVLPF
;
A
#
# COMPACT_ATOMS: atom_id res chain seq x y z
N MET A 1 20.23 46.72 -3.72
CA MET A 1 21.21 45.62 -3.55
C MET A 1 20.37 44.36 -3.51
N ASN A 2 20.32 43.60 -4.62
CA ASN A 2 19.62 42.32 -4.63
C ASN A 2 20.42 41.36 -3.75
N ASP A 3 19.74 40.76 -2.82
CA ASP A 3 20.32 39.88 -1.82
C ASP A 3 20.86 38.63 -2.51
N ILE A 4 22.19 38.45 -2.52
CA ILE A 4 22.86 37.29 -3.12
C ILE A 4 22.42 35.99 -2.46
N ALA A 5 21.83 36.07 -1.25
CA ALA A 5 21.29 34.93 -0.51
C ALA A 5 20.10 34.25 -1.21
N ASP A 6 19.33 34.97 -2.04
CA ASP A 6 18.20 34.40 -2.80
C ASP A 6 18.63 33.66 -4.07
N ALA A 7 19.89 33.76 -4.48
CA ALA A 7 20.44 33.14 -5.69
C ALA A 7 21.08 31.76 -5.46
N ILE A 8 21.22 31.33 -4.19
CA ILE A 8 21.81 30.02 -3.86
C ILE A 8 20.69 28.97 -3.94
N PRO A 9 20.77 27.96 -4.85
CA PRO A 9 19.79 26.88 -4.87
C PRO A 9 19.71 26.21 -3.49
N LYS A 10 18.50 25.99 -2.98
CA LYS A 10 18.28 25.32 -1.67
C LYS A 10 18.86 23.89 -1.62
N THR A 11 19.17 23.30 -2.78
CA THR A 11 19.82 21.99 -2.92
C THR A 11 20.95 22.08 -3.93
N SER A 12 22.07 21.41 -3.65
CA SER A 12 23.18 21.33 -4.60
C SER A 12 22.86 20.35 -5.76
N ALA A 13 23.48 20.56 -6.91
CA ALA A 13 23.36 19.63 -8.05
C ALA A 13 23.72 18.17 -7.68
N THR A 14 24.66 17.99 -6.76
CA THR A 14 25.03 16.67 -6.22
C THR A 14 23.88 16.01 -5.47
N VAL A 15 23.17 16.76 -4.60
CA VAL A 15 22.03 16.25 -3.85
C VAL A 15 20.89 15.88 -4.80
N GLU A 16 20.60 16.73 -5.78
CA GLU A 16 19.60 16.46 -6.81
C GLU A 16 19.92 15.21 -7.65
N ALA A 17 21.18 15.06 -8.05
CA ALA A 17 21.63 13.86 -8.78
C ALA A 17 21.47 12.58 -7.94
N ILE A 18 21.83 12.62 -6.65
CA ILE A 18 21.61 11.49 -5.74
C ILE A 18 20.12 11.14 -5.67
N TYR A 19 19.23 12.11 -5.41
CA TYR A 19 17.80 11.86 -5.29
C TYR A 19 17.19 11.31 -6.59
N ARG A 20 17.61 11.86 -7.74
CA ARG A 20 17.19 11.36 -9.06
C ARG A 20 17.56 9.89 -9.27
N THR A 21 18.74 9.44 -8.84
CA THR A 21 19.14 8.04 -8.93
C THR A 21 18.19 7.11 -8.16
N TYR A 22 17.72 7.53 -6.98
CA TYR A 22 16.71 6.78 -6.21
C TYR A 22 15.37 6.71 -6.96
N GLU A 23 14.93 7.83 -7.51
CA GLU A 23 13.67 7.91 -8.26
C GLU A 23 13.71 7.07 -9.53
N GLU A 24 14.82 7.07 -10.26
CA GLU A 24 15.01 6.25 -11.46
C GLU A 24 14.99 4.75 -11.14
N LYS A 25 15.66 4.32 -10.06
CA LYS A 25 15.59 2.94 -9.58
C LYS A 25 14.14 2.54 -9.24
N ARG A 26 13.41 3.42 -8.54
CA ARG A 26 12.02 3.16 -8.17
C ARG A 26 11.09 3.04 -9.38
N LYS A 27 11.28 3.85 -10.42
CA LYS A 27 10.50 3.78 -11.66
C LYS A 27 10.66 2.45 -12.40
N ALA A 28 11.80 1.79 -12.25
CA ALA A 28 12.04 0.47 -12.84
C ALA A 28 11.33 -0.68 -12.09
N GLU A 29 10.82 -0.43 -10.89
CA GLU A 29 10.13 -1.45 -10.09
C GLU A 29 8.67 -1.60 -10.54
N LYS A 30 8.20 -2.84 -10.65
CA LYS A 30 6.79 -3.12 -10.93
C LYS A 30 5.92 -2.78 -9.72
N PRO A 31 4.76 -2.13 -9.92
CA PRO A 31 3.80 -1.91 -8.84
C PRO A 31 3.34 -3.23 -8.22
N ARG A 32 3.09 -3.22 -6.91
CA ARG A 32 2.56 -4.39 -6.20
C ARG A 32 1.21 -4.82 -6.80
N ALA A 33 1.08 -6.13 -7.05
CA ALA A 33 -0.14 -6.73 -7.61
C ALA A 33 -1.08 -7.30 -6.53
N TYR A 34 -0.81 -7.05 -5.25
CA TYR A 34 -1.52 -7.62 -4.10
C TYR A 34 -1.77 -6.56 -3.02
N LEU A 35 -2.71 -6.83 -2.13
CA LEU A 35 -2.92 -6.06 -0.91
C LEU A 35 -1.82 -6.43 0.10
N GLY A 36 -1.03 -5.46 0.52
CA GLY A 36 0.07 -5.70 1.47
C GLY A 36 -0.42 -5.80 2.91
N ALA A 37 0.06 -6.78 3.66
CA ALA A 37 -0.22 -6.92 5.09
C ALA A 37 0.25 -5.70 5.90
N SER A 38 1.33 -5.04 5.45
CA SER A 38 1.88 -3.84 6.10
C SER A 38 0.96 -2.62 6.11
N ILE A 39 -0.06 -2.60 5.24
CA ILE A 39 -1.01 -1.48 5.17
C ILE A 39 -2.41 -1.84 5.65
N ILE A 40 -2.68 -3.11 6.02
CA ILE A 40 -4.03 -3.56 6.39
C ILE A 40 -4.63 -2.81 7.58
N GLY A 41 -3.79 -2.26 8.44
CA GLY A 41 -4.20 -1.40 9.56
C GLY A 41 -4.56 0.05 9.18
N HIS A 42 -4.50 0.43 7.89
CA HIS A 42 -4.83 1.78 7.46
C HIS A 42 -6.29 2.13 7.76
N HIS A 43 -6.56 3.38 8.15
CA HIS A 43 -7.90 3.82 8.61
C HIS A 43 -8.98 3.87 7.53
N CYS A 44 -8.62 3.83 6.25
CA CYS A 44 -9.53 4.01 5.11
C CYS A 44 -9.56 2.78 4.21
N ASP A 45 -10.69 2.06 4.15
CA ASP A 45 -10.88 0.86 3.32
C ASP A 45 -10.85 1.22 1.82
N ARG A 46 -11.37 2.39 1.45
CA ARG A 46 -11.33 2.88 0.08
C ARG A 46 -9.90 3.08 -0.42
N TYR A 47 -8.99 3.56 0.43
CA TYR A 47 -7.56 3.65 0.11
C TYR A 47 -6.96 2.26 -0.14
N LEU A 48 -7.24 1.29 0.74
CA LEU A 48 -6.77 -0.10 0.59
C LEU A 48 -7.28 -0.74 -0.70
N TRP A 49 -8.53 -0.47 -1.06
CA TRP A 49 -9.12 -0.92 -2.32
C TRP A 49 -8.41 -0.28 -3.52
N PHE A 50 -8.14 1.02 -3.52
CA PHE A 50 -7.39 1.67 -4.59
C PHE A 50 -5.98 1.10 -4.75
N GLN A 51 -5.30 0.81 -3.64
CA GLN A 51 -3.99 0.16 -3.65
C GLN A 51 -4.09 -1.25 -4.25
N PHE A 52 -5.05 -2.05 -3.82
CA PHE A 52 -5.27 -3.39 -4.35
C PHE A 52 -5.63 -3.37 -5.84
N ARG A 53 -6.49 -2.47 -6.26
CA ARG A 53 -6.89 -2.33 -7.67
C ARG A 53 -5.82 -1.66 -8.54
N GLY A 54 -4.74 -1.16 -7.96
CA GLY A 54 -3.71 -0.42 -8.70
C GLY A 54 -4.22 0.89 -9.29
N ALA A 55 -5.26 1.45 -8.68
CA ALA A 55 -5.86 2.73 -9.10
C ALA A 55 -5.08 3.94 -8.58
N CYS A 56 -4.21 3.75 -7.61
CA CYS A 56 -3.25 4.77 -7.17
C CYS A 56 -1.88 4.12 -6.94
N ALA A 57 -0.84 4.90 -7.13
CA ALA A 57 0.53 4.51 -6.81
C ALA A 57 1.15 5.60 -5.92
N PRO A 58 1.73 5.24 -4.76
CA PRO A 58 2.46 6.19 -3.95
C PRO A 58 3.63 6.78 -4.73
N THR A 59 3.72 8.10 -4.79
CA THR A 59 4.90 8.80 -5.31
C THR A 59 5.85 9.14 -4.19
N PHE A 60 7.10 8.74 -4.32
CA PHE A 60 8.12 9.00 -3.33
C PHE A 60 9.21 9.89 -3.92
N THR A 61 9.55 10.97 -3.21
CA THR A 61 10.73 11.78 -3.57
C THR A 61 12.01 10.99 -3.31
N GLY A 62 13.08 11.29 -4.02
CA GLY A 62 14.38 10.65 -3.81
C GLY A 62 14.86 10.72 -2.36
N ARG A 63 14.52 11.82 -1.63
CA ARG A 63 14.77 11.93 -0.20
C ARG A 63 14.01 10.88 0.62
N MET A 64 12.74 10.62 0.28
CA MET A 64 11.94 9.60 1.00
C MET A 64 12.45 8.20 0.70
N LEU A 65 12.79 7.92 -0.56
CA LEU A 65 13.37 6.63 -0.95
C LEU A 65 14.69 6.35 -0.23
N ARG A 66 15.55 7.39 -0.10
CA ARG A 66 16.77 7.29 0.69
C ARG A 66 16.49 7.05 2.18
N LEU A 67 15.41 7.62 2.72
CA LEU A 67 14.98 7.36 4.10
C LEU A 67 14.53 5.89 4.28
N PHE A 68 13.86 5.29 3.28
CA PHE A 68 13.50 3.88 3.32
C PHE A 68 14.73 2.98 3.32
N GLU A 69 15.77 3.33 2.55
CA GLU A 69 17.04 2.60 2.58
C GLU A 69 17.71 2.65 3.96
N THR A 70 17.63 3.79 4.68
CA THR A 70 18.09 3.86 6.07
C THR A 70 17.37 2.82 6.94
N GLY A 71 16.04 2.65 6.76
CA GLY A 71 15.30 1.59 7.46
C GLY A 71 15.83 0.20 7.15
N ASN A 72 16.08 -0.11 5.88
CA ASN A 72 16.63 -1.41 5.47
C ASN A 72 18.05 -1.67 6.01
N MET A 73 18.84 -0.63 6.19
CA MET A 73 20.17 -0.74 6.80
C MET A 73 20.07 -1.02 8.31
N GLU A 74 19.15 -0.34 9.00
CA GLU A 74 18.89 -0.58 10.42
C GLU A 74 18.32 -1.96 10.71
N GLU A 75 17.45 -2.49 9.86
CA GLU A 75 16.97 -3.87 9.95
C GLU A 75 18.14 -4.86 10.02
N LYS A 76 19.11 -4.75 9.11
CA LYS A 76 20.30 -5.60 9.09
C LYS A 76 21.17 -5.43 10.34
N ARG A 77 21.25 -4.21 10.86
CA ARG A 77 21.98 -3.90 12.10
C ARG A 77 21.34 -4.58 13.29
N ILE A 78 20.01 -4.43 13.45
CA ILE A 78 19.26 -5.06 14.54
C ILE A 78 19.38 -6.59 14.50
N ILE A 79 19.25 -7.20 13.32
CA ILE A 79 19.40 -8.66 13.16
C ILE A 79 20.79 -9.12 13.64
N ARG A 80 21.85 -8.41 13.26
CA ARG A 80 23.21 -8.72 13.72
C ARG A 80 23.30 -8.61 15.26
N GLU A 81 22.81 -7.53 15.84
CA GLU A 81 22.84 -7.27 17.28
C GLU A 81 22.04 -8.31 18.06
N LEU A 82 20.87 -8.72 17.58
CA LEU A 82 20.11 -9.83 18.16
C LEU A 82 20.88 -11.14 18.14
N LYS A 83 21.57 -11.47 17.05
CA LYS A 83 22.43 -12.66 16.97
C LYS A 83 23.63 -12.59 17.91
N GLU A 84 24.24 -11.42 18.08
CA GLU A 84 25.38 -11.22 19.01
C GLU A 84 24.98 -11.46 20.46
N ILE A 85 23.74 -11.20 20.86
CA ILE A 85 23.22 -11.50 22.19
C ILE A 85 22.64 -12.94 22.33
N GLY A 86 22.80 -13.79 21.29
CA GLY A 86 22.42 -15.20 21.31
C GLY A 86 21.02 -15.52 20.81
N VAL A 87 20.31 -14.57 20.21
CA VAL A 87 19.01 -14.82 19.57
C VAL A 87 19.23 -15.56 18.25
N GLN A 88 18.57 -16.68 18.08
CA GLN A 88 18.46 -17.36 16.77
C GLN A 88 17.49 -16.54 15.90
N VAL A 89 17.94 -16.08 14.73
CA VAL A 89 17.11 -15.34 13.77
C VAL A 89 17.01 -16.14 12.48
N GLU A 90 15.77 -16.36 12.03
CA GLU A 90 15.44 -17.05 10.77
C GLU A 90 14.67 -16.11 9.83
N GLY A 91 14.75 -16.37 8.53
CA GLY A 91 13.97 -15.68 7.50
C GLY A 91 14.47 -14.29 7.13
N GLU A 92 15.75 -14.00 7.36
CA GLU A 92 16.34 -12.72 6.91
C GLU A 92 16.66 -12.70 5.42
N SER A 93 17.02 -13.88 4.84
CA SER A 93 17.34 -14.00 3.41
C SER A 93 17.26 -15.48 2.96
N PRO A 94 16.23 -15.86 2.17
CA PRO A 94 15.08 -15.04 1.80
C PRO A 94 14.17 -14.73 2.97
N GLN A 95 13.46 -13.59 2.92
CA GLN A 95 12.43 -13.25 3.92
C GLN A 95 11.30 -14.27 3.90
N ILE A 96 10.74 -14.55 5.08
CA ILE A 96 9.56 -15.41 5.21
C ILE A 96 8.37 -14.66 4.62
N ALA A 97 7.80 -15.21 3.56
CA ALA A 97 6.59 -14.66 2.94
C ALA A 97 5.34 -15.26 3.59
N ILE A 98 4.31 -14.44 3.76
CA ILE A 98 2.95 -14.90 4.01
C ILE A 98 2.09 -14.67 2.76
N GLU A 99 1.19 -15.60 2.50
CA GLU A 99 0.24 -15.52 1.41
C GLU A 99 -1.13 -16.04 1.86
N ALA A 100 -2.18 -15.30 1.52
CA ALA A 100 -3.56 -15.65 1.85
C ALA A 100 -4.53 -15.09 0.78
N ILE A 101 -5.79 -15.51 0.86
CA ILE A 101 -6.88 -15.02 0.00
C ILE A 101 -6.50 -15.19 -1.49
N GLY A 102 -6.22 -16.44 -1.89
CA GLY A 102 -5.82 -16.77 -3.26
C GLY A 102 -4.53 -16.11 -3.73
N GLY A 103 -3.66 -15.67 -2.82
CA GLY A 103 -2.44 -14.96 -3.17
C GLY A 103 -2.62 -13.46 -3.40
N HIS A 104 -3.79 -12.93 -3.12
CA HIS A 104 -4.06 -11.49 -3.24
C HIS A 104 -3.74 -10.68 -1.98
N PHE A 105 -3.50 -11.35 -0.85
CA PHE A 105 -3.06 -10.74 0.39
C PHE A 105 -1.69 -11.30 0.78
N ARG A 106 -0.65 -10.47 0.81
CA ARG A 106 0.74 -10.92 1.02
C ARG A 106 1.51 -10.00 1.94
N GLY A 107 2.56 -10.56 2.55
CA GLY A 107 3.52 -9.82 3.34
C GLY A 107 4.84 -10.56 3.46
N HIS A 108 5.85 -9.88 3.95
CA HIS A 108 7.17 -10.44 4.25
C HIS A 108 7.52 -10.02 5.67
N LEU A 109 7.96 -11.00 6.47
CA LEU A 109 8.43 -10.77 7.82
C LEU A 109 9.87 -10.28 7.78
N ASP A 110 10.23 -9.40 8.69
CA ASP A 110 11.62 -8.99 8.90
C ASP A 110 12.45 -10.15 9.49
N GLY A 111 11.79 -11.14 10.10
CA GLY A 111 12.37 -12.39 10.59
C GLY A 111 11.52 -13.09 11.65
N MET A 112 12.05 -14.21 12.13
CA MET A 112 11.55 -14.96 13.27
C MET A 112 12.68 -15.12 14.29
N GLY A 113 12.43 -14.83 15.58
CA GLY A 113 13.43 -14.86 16.64
C GLY A 113 13.11 -15.86 17.75
N LEU A 114 14.09 -16.68 18.14
CA LEU A 114 14.06 -17.54 19.33
C LEU A 114 15.24 -17.20 20.25
N GLY A 115 15.01 -17.18 21.54
CA GLY A 115 16.06 -16.82 22.50
C GLY A 115 15.98 -15.37 22.96
N ILE A 116 14.84 -14.68 22.71
CA ILE A 116 14.61 -13.33 23.23
C ILE A 116 14.74 -13.35 24.77
N PRO A 117 15.56 -12.49 25.38
CA PRO A 117 15.87 -12.56 26.82
C PRO A 117 14.65 -12.67 27.74
N GLU A 118 13.57 -11.95 27.44
CA GLU A 118 12.34 -11.95 28.24
C GLU A 118 11.48 -13.20 28.03
N ALA A 119 11.74 -14.02 26.99
CA ALA A 119 11.04 -15.27 26.72
C ALA A 119 11.86 -16.21 25.82
N PRO A 120 12.96 -16.79 26.35
CA PRO A 120 13.96 -17.48 25.54
C PRO A 120 13.48 -18.78 24.89
N LYS A 121 12.34 -19.32 25.31
CA LYS A 121 11.78 -20.57 24.76
C LYS A 121 10.63 -20.34 23.78
N THR A 122 10.34 -19.08 23.41
CA THR A 122 9.19 -18.72 22.59
C THR A 122 9.66 -18.09 21.28
N TRP A 123 9.16 -18.58 20.15
CA TRP A 123 9.33 -17.92 18.86
C TRP A 123 8.55 -16.60 18.79
N HIS A 124 9.17 -15.59 18.26
CA HIS A 124 8.58 -14.27 18.04
C HIS A 124 8.67 -13.91 16.55
N VAL A 125 7.59 -13.38 15.98
CA VAL A 125 7.69 -12.57 14.77
C VAL A 125 8.51 -11.33 15.09
N LEU A 126 9.49 -11.00 14.26
CA LEU A 126 10.30 -9.79 14.38
C LEU A 126 9.70 -8.70 13.48
N GLU A 127 9.60 -7.49 14.00
CA GLU A 127 9.15 -6.30 13.27
C GLU A 127 10.03 -5.11 13.66
N PHE A 128 10.76 -4.55 12.69
CA PHE A 128 11.74 -3.50 12.89
C PHE A 128 11.28 -2.19 12.27
N LYS A 129 11.38 -1.09 13.01
CA LYS A 129 10.99 0.23 12.52
C LYS A 129 11.93 1.33 12.99
N THR A 130 12.14 2.33 12.13
CA THR A 130 12.86 3.54 12.50
C THR A 130 11.88 4.69 12.77
N HIS A 131 12.15 5.46 13.81
CA HIS A 131 11.34 6.60 14.25
C HIS A 131 12.18 7.87 14.30
N ASN A 132 11.55 9.03 14.12
CA ASN A 132 12.12 10.29 14.59
C ASN A 132 11.83 10.44 16.10
N SER A 133 12.53 11.34 16.78
CA SER A 133 12.39 11.55 18.23
C SER A 133 10.96 11.80 18.69
N LYS A 134 10.15 12.54 17.91
CA LYS A 134 8.74 12.81 18.26
C LYS A 134 7.88 11.55 18.22
N SER A 135 8.00 10.73 17.18
CA SER A 135 7.24 9.49 17.06
C SER A 135 7.76 8.42 18.02
N PHE A 136 9.06 8.43 18.33
CA PHE A 136 9.67 7.53 19.30
C PHE A 136 9.16 7.81 20.71
N ALA A 137 9.18 9.07 21.16
CA ALA A 137 8.64 9.46 22.46
C ALA A 137 7.14 9.14 22.62
N LYS A 138 6.36 9.24 21.54
CA LYS A 138 4.97 8.80 21.55
C LYS A 138 4.86 7.28 21.72
N LEU A 139 5.71 6.52 21.03
CA LEU A 139 5.77 5.07 21.13
C LEU A 139 6.12 4.61 22.55
N GLU A 140 7.14 5.18 23.18
CA GLU A 140 7.52 4.89 24.56
C GLU A 140 6.38 5.14 25.55
N LYS A 141 5.62 6.20 25.34
CA LYS A 141 4.53 6.60 26.23
C LYS A 141 3.26 5.72 26.07
N GLU A 142 2.93 5.34 24.85
CA GLU A 142 1.61 4.79 24.51
C GLU A 142 1.65 3.32 24.09
N GLY A 143 2.84 2.77 23.81
CA GLY A 143 3.04 1.46 23.21
C GLY A 143 2.64 1.41 21.72
N VAL A 144 3.01 0.33 21.03
CA VAL A 144 2.84 0.20 19.58
C VAL A 144 1.37 0.19 19.16
N GLN A 145 0.50 -0.45 19.92
CA GLN A 145 -0.92 -0.59 19.55
C GLN A 145 -1.62 0.77 19.41
N LYS A 146 -1.34 1.72 20.31
CA LYS A 146 -1.96 3.06 20.29
C LYS A 146 -1.20 4.04 19.40
N SER A 147 0.12 4.01 19.46
CA SER A 147 0.96 4.96 18.72
C SER A 147 1.04 4.65 17.23
N ASN A 148 1.07 3.36 16.86
CA ASN A 148 1.25 2.88 15.50
C ASN A 148 0.33 1.68 15.18
N PRO A 149 -1.00 1.88 15.08
CA PRO A 149 -1.96 0.80 14.90
C PRO A 149 -1.75 0.00 13.60
N MET A 150 -1.11 0.58 12.57
CA MET A 150 -0.74 -0.15 11.36
C MET A 150 0.32 -1.21 11.63
N HIS A 151 1.37 -0.89 12.40
CA HIS A 151 2.41 -1.86 12.76
C HIS A 151 1.84 -2.96 13.65
N TYR A 152 0.96 -2.59 14.58
CA TYR A 152 0.25 -3.56 15.43
C TYR A 152 -0.57 -4.54 14.57
N ALA A 153 -1.38 -4.03 13.63
CA ALA A 153 -2.17 -4.84 12.71
C ALA A 153 -1.29 -5.76 11.84
N GLN A 154 -0.17 -5.25 11.33
CA GLN A 154 0.81 -6.03 10.56
C GLN A 154 1.33 -7.22 11.39
N MET A 155 1.76 -7.00 12.63
CA MET A 155 2.22 -8.06 13.52
C MET A 155 1.12 -9.08 13.85
N GLN A 156 -0.13 -8.66 14.06
CA GLN A 156 -1.26 -9.58 14.30
C GLN A 156 -1.48 -10.50 13.09
N VAL A 157 -1.45 -9.96 11.87
CA VAL A 157 -1.54 -10.77 10.64
C VAL A 157 -0.38 -11.76 10.56
N TYR A 158 0.84 -11.31 10.79
CA TYR A 158 2.02 -12.18 10.71
C TYR A 158 1.98 -13.30 11.76
N MET A 159 1.62 -12.98 13.01
CA MET A 159 1.47 -14.00 14.07
C MET A 159 0.41 -15.03 13.71
N GLY A 160 -0.75 -14.61 13.21
CA GLY A 160 -1.82 -15.53 12.82
C GLY A 160 -1.41 -16.45 11.66
N CYS A 161 -0.78 -15.90 10.61
CA CYS A 161 -0.31 -16.68 9.46
C CYS A 161 0.83 -17.64 9.79
N THR A 162 1.71 -17.30 10.74
CA THR A 162 2.84 -18.15 11.17
C THR A 162 2.52 -19.03 12.38
N GLN A 163 1.28 -18.96 12.90
CA GLN A 163 0.84 -19.67 14.10
C GLN A 163 1.72 -19.38 15.33
N THR A 164 2.27 -18.17 15.41
CA THR A 164 3.04 -17.71 16.56
C THR A 164 2.17 -16.91 17.52
N THR A 165 2.55 -16.92 18.79
CA THR A 165 1.77 -16.24 19.85
C THR A 165 2.38 -14.93 20.32
N ARG A 166 3.53 -14.57 19.76
CA ARG A 166 4.30 -13.38 20.16
C ARG A 166 4.95 -12.72 18.96
N ALA A 167 5.03 -11.40 19.01
CA ALA A 167 5.92 -10.60 18.17
C ALA A 167 6.86 -9.78 19.07
N LEU A 168 8.06 -9.51 18.58
CA LEU A 168 8.99 -8.54 19.13
C LEU A 168 9.03 -7.34 18.17
N TYR A 169 8.49 -6.23 18.62
CA TYR A 169 8.62 -4.95 17.96
C TYR A 169 9.91 -4.27 18.44
N VAL A 170 10.78 -3.88 17.52
CA VAL A 170 12.00 -3.14 17.81
C VAL A 170 11.97 -1.83 17.05
N ALA A 171 12.08 -0.72 17.78
CA ALA A 171 12.11 0.61 17.19
C ALA A 171 13.44 1.29 17.48
N ILE A 172 14.00 1.93 16.46
CA ILE A 172 15.22 2.76 16.57
C ILE A 172 14.85 4.22 16.40
N ASN A 173 15.26 5.04 17.34
CA ASN A 173 15.24 6.49 17.19
C ASN A 173 16.42 6.93 16.32
N LYS A 174 16.17 7.21 15.04
CA LYS A 174 17.21 7.60 14.07
C LYS A 174 17.89 8.95 14.35
N ASP A 175 17.40 9.72 15.34
CA ASP A 175 17.96 11.01 15.71
C ASP A 175 18.92 10.86 16.91
N THR A 176 18.77 9.81 17.77
CA THR A 176 19.55 9.60 18.99
C THR A 176 20.17 8.21 19.10
N ASP A 177 19.78 7.28 18.22
CA ASP A 177 20.18 5.86 18.22
C ASP A 177 19.64 5.04 19.42
N ASP A 178 18.69 5.59 20.18
CA ASP A 178 18.01 4.86 21.25
C ASP A 178 17.16 3.72 20.69
N ILE A 179 17.09 2.61 21.44
CA ILE A 179 16.32 1.41 21.08
C ILE A 179 15.15 1.25 22.05
N TYR A 180 13.97 0.99 21.48
CA TYR A 180 12.77 0.57 22.21
C TYR A 180 12.37 -0.81 21.78
N THR A 181 11.99 -1.68 22.72
CA THR A 181 11.44 -3.00 22.45
C THR A 181 10.10 -3.21 23.14
N GLU A 182 9.17 -3.85 22.41
CA GLU A 182 7.87 -4.23 22.97
C GLU A 182 7.47 -5.63 22.51
N ARG A 183 7.09 -6.49 23.45
CA ARG A 183 6.56 -7.81 23.15
C ARG A 183 5.04 -7.76 22.99
N VAL A 184 4.58 -7.97 21.77
CA VAL A 184 3.16 -7.97 21.40
C VAL A 184 2.61 -9.39 21.50
N ARG A 185 1.42 -9.53 22.09
CA ARG A 185 0.70 -10.81 22.15
C ARG A 185 -0.23 -10.95 20.95
N TYR A 186 -0.38 -12.19 20.49
CA TYR A 186 -1.38 -12.54 19.50
C TYR A 186 -2.79 -12.35 20.05
N ASP A 187 -3.62 -11.71 19.24
CA ASP A 187 -5.04 -11.48 19.46
C ASP A 187 -5.82 -12.13 18.32
N ALA A 188 -6.49 -13.24 18.61
CA ALA A 188 -7.21 -14.02 17.61
C ALA A 188 -8.41 -13.25 17.01
N ASP A 189 -9.07 -12.42 17.81
CA ASP A 189 -10.23 -11.63 17.35
C ASP A 189 -9.77 -10.53 16.39
N GLU A 190 -8.66 -9.87 16.73
CA GLU A 190 -8.06 -8.85 15.86
C GLU A 190 -7.54 -9.47 14.56
N PHE A 191 -6.85 -10.60 14.60
CA PHE A 191 -6.44 -11.33 13.41
C PHE A 191 -7.64 -11.68 12.52
N ALA A 192 -8.68 -12.29 13.10
CA ALA A 192 -9.88 -12.65 12.36
C ALA A 192 -10.58 -11.42 11.75
N ARG A 193 -10.61 -10.29 12.46
CA ARG A 193 -11.14 -9.03 11.97
C ARG A 193 -10.33 -8.50 10.77
N LEU A 194 -9.01 -8.54 10.85
CA LEU A 194 -8.10 -8.07 9.79
C LEU A 194 -8.19 -8.95 8.54
N MET A 195 -8.31 -10.28 8.71
CA MET A 195 -8.47 -11.21 7.59
C MET A 195 -9.82 -11.02 6.88
N ARG A 196 -10.92 -10.86 7.63
CA ARG A 196 -12.22 -10.51 7.03
C ARG A 196 -12.14 -9.19 6.28
N ARG A 197 -11.52 -8.17 6.88
CA ARG A 197 -11.31 -6.87 6.23
C ARG A 197 -10.56 -7.01 4.90
N ALA A 198 -9.47 -7.77 4.88
CA ALA A 198 -8.71 -8.03 3.65
C ALA A 198 -9.56 -8.74 2.60
N GLN A 199 -10.33 -9.76 3.00
CA GLN A 199 -11.25 -10.49 2.12
C GLN A 199 -12.31 -9.54 1.53
N ASP A 200 -12.94 -8.71 2.34
CA ASP A 200 -13.97 -7.76 1.91
C ASP A 200 -13.42 -6.77 0.88
N ILE A 201 -12.22 -6.22 1.13
CA ILE A 201 -11.56 -5.28 0.21
C ILE A 201 -11.20 -5.95 -1.11
N ILE A 202 -10.64 -7.16 -1.08
CA ILE A 202 -10.22 -7.90 -2.27
C ILE A 202 -11.43 -8.29 -3.11
N SER A 203 -12.51 -8.75 -2.48
CA SER A 203 -13.73 -9.19 -3.17
C SER A 203 -14.63 -8.04 -3.62
N ALA A 204 -14.40 -6.81 -3.14
CA ALA A 204 -15.24 -5.68 -3.49
C ALA A 204 -15.10 -5.30 -4.97
N ILE A 205 -16.22 -5.28 -5.68
CA ILE A 205 -16.29 -4.86 -7.08
C ILE A 205 -16.19 -3.33 -7.18
N THR A 206 -16.80 -2.63 -6.22
CA THR A 206 -16.83 -1.17 -6.12
C THR A 206 -16.01 -0.69 -4.92
N PRO A 207 -15.44 0.52 -4.96
CA PRO A 207 -14.66 1.02 -3.85
C PRO A 207 -15.53 1.25 -2.61
N PRO A 208 -15.08 0.86 -1.41
CA PRO A 208 -15.75 1.15 -0.16
C PRO A 208 -16.07 2.65 0.02
N PRO A 209 -17.00 3.01 0.90
CA PRO A 209 -17.31 4.41 1.19
C PRO A 209 -16.09 5.23 1.58
N ARG A 210 -16.10 6.52 1.27
CA ARG A 210 -15.07 7.45 1.73
C ARG A 210 -15.06 7.51 3.25
N CYS A 211 -13.88 7.60 3.86
CA CYS A 211 -13.75 7.77 5.31
C CYS A 211 -14.18 9.17 5.81
N THR A 212 -14.43 10.09 4.89
CA THR A 212 -14.91 11.45 5.14
C THR A 212 -15.62 11.98 3.89
N ASN A 213 -16.49 12.96 4.05
CA ASN A 213 -17.15 13.68 2.94
C ASN A 213 -16.41 14.96 2.54
N ARG A 214 -15.23 15.20 3.12
CA ARG A 214 -14.44 16.43 2.90
C ARG A 214 -13.06 16.10 2.35
N PRO A 215 -12.68 16.65 1.19
CA PRO A 215 -11.35 16.43 0.61
C PRO A 215 -10.22 17.08 1.43
N ASP A 216 -10.51 18.11 2.20
CA ASP A 216 -9.59 18.85 3.07
C ASP A 216 -9.44 18.25 4.48
N ASP A 217 -10.08 17.11 4.78
CA ASP A 217 -9.95 16.41 6.04
C ASP A 217 -8.50 16.00 6.26
N PHE A 218 -8.01 16.11 7.51
CA PHE A 218 -6.63 15.79 7.85
C PHE A 218 -6.22 14.35 7.48
N ARG A 219 -7.18 13.41 7.47
CA ARG A 219 -6.98 12.01 7.05
C ARG A 219 -6.71 11.86 5.55
N CYS A 220 -7.16 12.81 4.75
CA CYS A 220 -6.98 12.83 3.28
C CYS A 220 -5.81 13.69 2.82
N ARG A 221 -5.33 14.61 3.68
CA ARG A 221 -4.32 15.61 3.32
C ARG A 221 -3.02 15.05 2.76
N PHE A 222 -2.60 13.87 3.23
CA PHE A 222 -1.39 13.17 2.79
C PHE A 222 -1.69 11.80 2.20
N CYS A 223 -2.91 11.61 1.69
CA CYS A 223 -3.35 10.36 1.11
C CYS A 223 -2.91 10.29 -0.35
N ASP A 224 -2.12 9.28 -0.71
CA ASP A 224 -1.65 9.04 -2.08
C ASP A 224 -2.81 8.77 -3.06
N ALA A 225 -3.99 8.42 -2.55
CA ALA A 225 -5.19 8.21 -3.35
C ALA A 225 -6.07 9.46 -3.43
N SER A 226 -5.64 10.63 -2.97
CA SER A 226 -6.48 11.84 -2.95
C SER A 226 -6.97 12.23 -4.33
N GLU A 227 -6.12 12.18 -5.35
CA GLU A 227 -6.48 12.56 -6.72
C GLU A 227 -7.49 11.62 -7.36
N ILE A 228 -7.39 10.29 -7.11
CA ILE A 228 -8.37 9.33 -7.62
C ILE A 228 -9.66 9.32 -6.77
N CYS A 229 -9.56 9.61 -5.49
CA CYS A 229 -10.72 9.70 -4.60
C CYS A 229 -11.58 10.95 -4.85
N TRP A 230 -10.92 12.06 -5.23
CA TRP A 230 -11.53 13.39 -5.50
C TRP A 230 -11.06 13.93 -6.86
N PRO A 231 -11.28 13.19 -7.97
CA PRO A 231 -10.75 13.57 -9.26
C PRO A 231 -11.41 14.85 -9.80
N ALA A 232 -10.67 15.58 -10.60
CA ALA A 232 -11.24 16.67 -11.39
C ALA A 232 -12.22 16.11 -12.44
N LYS A 233 -13.26 16.88 -12.77
CA LYS A 233 -14.23 16.51 -13.79
C LYS A 233 -13.53 16.19 -15.12
N GLY A 234 -13.98 15.13 -15.76
CA GLY A 234 -13.52 14.73 -17.09
C GLY A 234 -12.19 13.97 -17.14
N THR A 235 -11.58 13.72 -15.97
CA THR A 235 -10.31 12.98 -15.90
C THR A 235 -10.34 11.88 -14.86
N VAL A 236 -9.71 10.74 -15.18
CA VAL A 236 -9.43 9.67 -14.21
C VAL A 236 -7.91 9.57 -14.05
N PRO A 237 -7.36 10.02 -12.91
CA PRO A 237 -5.92 10.01 -12.68
C PRO A 237 -5.46 8.61 -12.29
N LEU A 238 -5.10 7.78 -13.26
CA LEU A 238 -4.57 6.44 -13.05
C LEU A 238 -3.07 6.42 -13.33
N PRO A 239 -2.30 5.58 -12.60
CA PRO A 239 -0.89 5.34 -12.94
C PRO A 239 -0.73 4.75 -14.33
N PHE A 240 -1.59 3.79 -14.67
CA PHE A 240 -1.64 3.12 -15.98
C PHE A 240 -2.99 2.40 -16.14
N GLN A 241 -3.36 2.08 -17.37
CA GLN A 241 -4.49 1.19 -17.63
C GLN A 241 -4.11 -0.24 -17.21
N SER A 242 -4.95 -0.90 -16.43
CA SER A 242 -4.72 -2.29 -16.01
C SER A 242 -6.02 -3.07 -15.85
N CYS A 243 -5.97 -4.37 -16.00
CA CYS A 243 -7.13 -5.23 -15.77
C CYS A 243 -7.74 -5.04 -14.38
N ARG A 244 -6.94 -4.69 -13.37
CA ARG A 244 -7.44 -4.46 -12.00
C ARG A 244 -8.41 -3.30 -11.86
N THR A 245 -8.39 -2.33 -12.78
CA THR A 245 -9.35 -1.21 -12.84
C THR A 245 -10.50 -1.44 -13.83
N CYS A 246 -10.60 -2.66 -14.39
CA CYS A 246 -11.61 -3.05 -15.37
C CYS A 246 -12.80 -3.76 -14.74
N CYS A 247 -14.01 -3.46 -15.22
CA CYS A 247 -15.26 -4.15 -14.82
C CYS A 247 -15.26 -5.65 -15.15
N HIS A 248 -14.50 -6.06 -16.17
CA HIS A 248 -14.46 -7.45 -16.61
C HIS A 248 -13.50 -8.34 -15.82
N ALA A 249 -12.71 -7.75 -14.91
CA ALA A 249 -11.69 -8.49 -14.17
C ALA A 249 -12.13 -8.80 -12.74
N THR A 250 -11.99 -10.08 -12.36
CA THR A 250 -12.33 -10.61 -11.04
C THR A 250 -11.08 -11.24 -10.42
N PRO A 251 -10.74 -10.92 -9.15
CA PRO A 251 -9.67 -11.61 -8.44
C PRO A 251 -10.14 -13.01 -8.02
N GLU A 252 -9.32 -14.03 -8.26
CA GLU A 252 -9.61 -15.41 -7.84
C GLU A 252 -9.11 -15.62 -6.41
N THR A 253 -10.03 -15.86 -5.47
CA THR A 253 -9.72 -15.95 -4.03
C THR A 253 -9.64 -17.36 -3.48
N GLY A 254 -9.74 -18.38 -4.35
CA GLY A 254 -9.59 -19.80 -3.98
C GLY A 254 -8.17 -20.13 -3.51
N GLU A 255 -8.00 -21.32 -2.94
CA GLU A 255 -6.69 -21.84 -2.57
C GLU A 255 -5.81 -22.03 -3.83
N ASP A 256 -4.50 -21.85 -3.70
CA ASP A 256 -3.50 -22.03 -4.75
C ASP A 256 -3.66 -21.18 -6.03
N MET A 257 -4.42 -20.07 -5.96
CA MET A 257 -4.64 -19.19 -7.11
C MET A 257 -3.49 -18.22 -7.42
N ALA A 258 -2.47 -18.16 -6.57
CA ALA A 258 -1.24 -17.39 -6.76
C ALA A 258 -1.43 -15.91 -7.18
N GLY A 259 -2.54 -15.30 -6.78
CA GLY A 259 -2.92 -13.94 -7.14
C GLY A 259 -3.50 -13.79 -8.54
N GLN A 260 -4.08 -14.85 -9.09
CA GLN A 260 -4.68 -14.84 -10.43
C GLN A 260 -5.94 -13.98 -10.49
N TRP A 261 -6.15 -13.42 -11.67
CA TRP A 261 -7.36 -12.70 -12.06
C TRP A 261 -7.98 -13.39 -13.26
N THR A 262 -9.30 -13.40 -13.36
CA THR A 262 -10.01 -13.83 -14.55
C THR A 262 -10.64 -12.64 -15.28
N CYS A 263 -10.81 -12.80 -16.59
CA CYS A 263 -11.45 -11.81 -17.46
C CYS A 263 -12.73 -12.39 -18.05
N ALA A 264 -13.88 -11.78 -17.80
CA ALA A 264 -15.16 -12.19 -18.35
C ALA A 264 -15.20 -12.18 -19.89
N LYS A 265 -14.25 -11.53 -20.55
CA LYS A 265 -14.06 -11.50 -22.01
C LYS A 265 -13.02 -12.50 -22.51
N ASN A 266 -12.45 -13.33 -21.63
CA ASN A 266 -11.42 -14.31 -21.95
C ASN A 266 -10.16 -13.74 -22.63
N PHE A 267 -9.83 -12.47 -22.36
CA PHE A 267 -8.57 -11.88 -22.81
C PHE A 267 -7.44 -12.21 -21.84
N PRO A 268 -6.20 -12.42 -22.33
CA PRO A 268 -5.03 -12.56 -21.47
C PRO A 268 -4.82 -11.33 -20.58
N MET A 269 -4.63 -11.56 -19.28
CA MET A 269 -4.48 -10.47 -18.30
C MET A 269 -3.22 -9.62 -18.50
N GLU A 270 -2.20 -10.16 -19.18
CA GLU A 270 -0.95 -9.47 -19.55
C GLU A 270 -1.17 -8.31 -20.53
N GLN A 271 -2.30 -8.29 -21.22
CA GLN A 271 -2.64 -7.23 -22.21
C GLN A 271 -3.38 -6.04 -21.58
N GLY A 272 -3.47 -5.96 -20.25
CA GLY A 272 -4.26 -4.94 -19.56
C GLY A 272 -3.98 -3.51 -20.00
N GLU A 273 -2.72 -3.15 -20.26
CA GLU A 273 -2.31 -1.80 -20.67
C GLU A 273 -2.76 -1.44 -22.09
N THR A 274 -2.91 -2.41 -22.96
CA THR A 274 -3.27 -2.22 -24.36
C THR A 274 -4.64 -2.79 -24.74
N CYS A 275 -5.38 -3.30 -23.75
CA CYS A 275 -6.66 -3.94 -23.97
C CYS A 275 -7.71 -2.96 -24.50
N LYS A 276 -8.19 -3.19 -25.73
CA LYS A 276 -9.23 -2.37 -26.37
C LYS A 276 -10.63 -2.61 -25.78
N ALA A 277 -10.84 -3.74 -25.12
CA ALA A 277 -12.08 -4.06 -24.44
C ALA A 277 -12.08 -3.62 -22.96
N HIS A 278 -11.07 -2.84 -22.54
CA HIS A 278 -10.99 -2.35 -21.17
C HIS A 278 -12.15 -1.40 -20.88
N LEU A 279 -12.89 -1.69 -19.80
CA LEU A 279 -14.04 -0.90 -19.35
C LEU A 279 -13.80 -0.50 -17.91
N LEU A 280 -13.57 0.80 -17.66
CA LEU A 280 -13.29 1.32 -16.32
C LEU A 280 -14.44 1.02 -15.35
N ILE A 281 -14.09 0.68 -14.13
CA ILE A 281 -15.07 0.59 -13.04
C ILE A 281 -15.75 1.95 -12.87
N PRO A 282 -17.09 2.04 -12.96
CA PRO A 282 -17.84 3.30 -12.96
C PRO A 282 -17.54 4.22 -11.78
N ASP A 283 -17.29 3.65 -10.62
CA ASP A 283 -16.98 4.41 -9.41
C ASP A 283 -15.64 5.17 -9.47
N LEU A 284 -14.82 4.90 -10.47
CA LEU A 284 -13.62 5.69 -10.79
C LEU A 284 -13.97 6.96 -11.59
N ILE A 285 -15.24 7.15 -11.96
CA ILE A 285 -15.77 8.29 -12.72
C ILE A 285 -16.84 9.01 -11.88
N PRO A 286 -16.49 9.61 -10.73
CA PRO A 286 -17.48 10.09 -9.77
C PRO A 286 -18.15 11.42 -10.15
N TRP A 287 -17.87 12.01 -11.31
CA TRP A 287 -18.55 13.19 -11.84
C TRP A 287 -19.71 12.89 -12.78
N ALA A 288 -20.00 11.60 -13.02
CA ALA A 288 -21.10 11.15 -13.85
C ALA A 288 -21.79 9.94 -13.21
N GLU A 289 -23.08 9.82 -13.46
CA GLU A 289 -23.88 8.66 -13.06
C GLU A 289 -24.04 7.69 -14.24
N VAL A 290 -24.13 6.39 -13.93
CA VAL A 290 -24.49 5.37 -14.91
C VAL A 290 -25.99 5.43 -15.16
N ILE A 291 -26.40 5.59 -16.42
CA ILE A 291 -27.81 5.61 -16.81
C ILE A 291 -28.22 4.36 -17.59
N ASP A 292 -27.27 3.70 -18.27
CA ASP A 292 -27.47 2.43 -18.96
C ASP A 292 -26.15 1.71 -19.13
N ALA A 293 -26.19 0.39 -19.34
CA ALA A 293 -24.98 -0.42 -19.55
C ALA A 293 -25.27 -1.68 -20.35
N GLY A 294 -24.32 -2.05 -21.18
CA GLY A 294 -24.28 -3.31 -21.90
C GLY A 294 -23.03 -4.11 -21.58
N ALA A 295 -22.84 -5.21 -22.29
CA ALA A 295 -21.71 -6.11 -22.06
C ALA A 295 -20.34 -5.47 -22.31
N ASP A 296 -20.27 -4.43 -23.19
CA ASP A 296 -19.02 -3.81 -23.66
C ASP A 296 -19.05 -2.28 -23.62
N TRP A 297 -20.06 -1.72 -23.01
CA TRP A 297 -20.22 -0.26 -22.92
C TRP A 297 -21.01 0.15 -21.69
N ILE A 298 -20.78 1.37 -21.23
CA ILE A 298 -21.51 2.02 -20.14
C ILE A 298 -21.89 3.42 -20.63
N MET A 299 -23.15 3.79 -20.46
CA MET A 299 -23.65 5.14 -20.74
C MET A 299 -23.68 5.94 -19.44
N PHE A 300 -23.08 7.10 -19.49
CA PHE A 300 -22.99 8.03 -18.38
C PHE A 300 -23.74 9.31 -18.68
N ARG A 301 -24.25 9.93 -17.61
CA ARG A 301 -24.75 11.31 -17.60
C ARG A 301 -23.94 12.14 -16.60
N ASN A 302 -23.40 13.27 -17.04
CA ASN A 302 -22.66 14.16 -16.15
C ASN A 302 -23.60 14.79 -15.11
N HIS A 303 -23.17 14.88 -13.84
CA HIS A 303 -23.98 15.46 -12.76
C HIS A 303 -24.31 16.96 -12.94
N ASP A 304 -23.53 17.69 -13.72
CA ASP A 304 -23.56 19.16 -13.81
C ASP A 304 -24.22 19.75 -15.05
N GLY A 305 -24.71 18.95 -15.96
CA GLY A 305 -25.26 19.51 -17.18
C GLY A 305 -25.99 18.55 -18.09
N GLY A 306 -26.15 17.32 -17.63
CA GLY A 306 -26.93 16.33 -18.34
C GLY A 306 -26.32 15.86 -19.67
N GLU A 307 -25.05 16.18 -19.97
CA GLU A 307 -24.36 15.61 -21.13
C GLU A 307 -24.27 14.09 -20.95
N GLU A 308 -24.79 13.37 -21.95
CA GLU A 308 -24.70 11.91 -22.01
C GLU A 308 -23.59 11.49 -22.95
N TRP A 309 -22.87 10.46 -22.53
CA TRP A 309 -21.77 9.92 -23.32
C TRP A 309 -21.57 8.42 -23.00
N VAL A 310 -20.94 7.71 -23.94
CA VAL A 310 -20.69 6.27 -23.83
C VAL A 310 -19.22 6.03 -23.60
N HIS A 311 -18.91 5.13 -22.66
CA HIS A 311 -17.58 4.55 -22.46
C HIS A 311 -17.57 3.11 -22.98
N GLY A 312 -16.52 2.72 -23.69
CA GLY A 312 -16.34 1.36 -24.23
C GLY A 312 -16.56 1.27 -25.74
N ALA A 313 -17.06 0.14 -26.23
CA ALA A 313 -17.03 -0.27 -27.63
C ALA A 313 -17.69 0.72 -28.65
N LYS A 314 -18.58 1.59 -28.21
CA LYS A 314 -19.29 2.55 -29.07
C LYS A 314 -19.06 4.01 -28.69
N GLY A 315 -18.05 4.29 -27.87
CA GLY A 315 -17.81 5.60 -27.34
C GLY A 315 -16.35 5.85 -26.98
N LYS A 316 -16.12 6.66 -25.95
CA LYS A 316 -14.78 6.98 -25.43
C LYS A 316 -14.09 5.72 -24.93
N SER A 317 -12.86 5.49 -25.36
CA SER A 317 -12.01 4.44 -24.80
C SER A 317 -11.50 4.81 -23.40
N THR A 318 -10.95 3.86 -22.69
CA THR A 318 -10.27 4.17 -21.41
C THR A 318 -9.12 5.17 -21.60
N ALA A 319 -8.37 5.05 -22.70
CA ALA A 319 -7.28 5.97 -23.00
C ALA A 319 -7.74 7.43 -23.17
N ASP A 320 -8.97 7.65 -23.62
CA ASP A 320 -9.55 9.00 -23.76
C ASP A 320 -9.97 9.60 -22.40
N LEU A 321 -10.15 8.77 -21.37
CA LEU A 321 -10.64 9.18 -20.06
C LEU A 321 -9.52 9.34 -19.04
N ILE A 322 -8.46 8.55 -19.15
CA ILE A 322 -7.39 8.54 -18.15
C ILE A 322 -6.38 9.66 -18.38
N LYS A 323 -5.95 10.24 -17.27
CA LYS A 323 -4.74 11.05 -17.21
C LYS A 323 -3.66 10.19 -16.53
N VAL A 324 -2.69 9.75 -17.31
CA VAL A 324 -1.57 8.98 -16.76
C VAL A 324 -0.77 9.87 -15.81
N LEU A 325 -0.67 9.45 -14.55
CA LEU A 325 0.15 10.13 -13.55
C LEU A 325 1.60 9.68 -13.70
N PRO A 326 2.58 10.59 -13.53
CA PRO A 326 3.98 10.19 -13.47
C PRO A 326 4.20 9.31 -12.21
N PHE A 327 4.93 8.22 -12.38
CA PHE A 327 5.44 7.40 -11.28
C PHE A 327 6.64 8.06 -10.62
#